data_7344783dafd71b9f4de6e154cd656524
#
_entry.id   7344783dafd71b9f4de6e154cd656524
#
_cell.length_a   1.000
_cell.length_b   1.000
_cell.length_c   1.000
_cell.angle_alpha   90.00
_cell.angle_beta   90.00
_cell.angle_gamma   90.00
#
_symmetry.space_group_name_H-M   'P 1'
#
loop_
_entity.id
_entity.type
_entity.pdbx_description
1 polymer ?
#
loop_
_entity_poly.entity_id
_entity_poly.type
_entity_poly.pdbx_seq_one_letter_code
_entity_poly.pdbx_strand_id
1 'polypeptide(L)'
;TSSIVQFLNENSVTDFRIENDSILVPANRQIQLQTQLVTSGRLTSGFLYESYFGNTGNFSTEGERKEALRIATEERLAAIIKQFDGVRDATVSITLGTDKVYVLQDDATPSSASVIITPDGNQQLSAGVVESIRDAVSHSVEKLNIGNVSIVTTNGYTYNDSSSGTGQMADANALK
;
A
#
# COMPACT_ATOMS: atom_id res chain seq x y z
N THR A 1 -17.50 -5.11 -8.41
CA THR A 1 -18.97 -4.91 -8.29
C THR A 1 -19.64 -6.11 -7.59
N SER A 2 -19.39 -7.35 -7.99
CA SER A 2 -20.05 -8.55 -7.44
C SER A 2 -19.91 -8.73 -5.93
N SER A 3 -18.72 -8.52 -5.36
CA SER A 3 -18.45 -8.67 -3.92
C SER A 3 -19.20 -7.65 -3.07
N ILE A 4 -19.39 -6.43 -3.59
CA ILE A 4 -20.14 -5.38 -2.90
C ILE A 4 -21.66 -5.68 -2.93
N VAL A 5 -22.18 -6.14 -4.05
CA VAL A 5 -23.59 -6.54 -4.17
C VAL A 5 -23.90 -7.70 -3.22
N GLN A 6 -23.01 -8.69 -3.13
CA GLN A 6 -23.15 -9.78 -2.18
C GLN A 6 -23.17 -9.26 -0.73
N PHE A 7 -22.25 -8.35 -0.38
CA PHE A 7 -22.23 -7.73 0.95
C PHE A 7 -23.50 -6.96 1.27
N LEU A 8 -24.06 -6.20 0.33
CA LEU A 8 -25.31 -5.47 0.51
C LEU A 8 -26.49 -6.43 0.75
N ASN A 9 -26.57 -7.52 -0.01
CA ASN A 9 -27.58 -8.54 0.18
C ASN A 9 -27.47 -9.26 1.54
N GLU A 10 -26.24 -9.60 1.97
CA GLU A 10 -25.98 -10.19 3.30
C GLU A 10 -26.42 -9.28 4.45
N ASN A 11 -26.31 -7.95 4.26
CA ASN A 11 -26.76 -6.95 5.25
C ASN A 11 -28.19 -6.46 5.05
N SER A 12 -29.00 -7.19 4.26
CA SER A 12 -30.41 -6.87 3.99
C SER A 12 -30.63 -5.46 3.46
N VAL A 13 -29.71 -4.96 2.67
CA VAL A 13 -29.84 -3.68 1.96
C VAL A 13 -30.39 -3.99 0.57
N THR A 14 -31.68 -3.71 0.34
CA THR A 14 -32.37 -4.01 -0.93
C THR A 14 -32.63 -2.75 -1.77
N ASP A 15 -32.44 -1.58 -1.20
CA ASP A 15 -32.70 -0.27 -1.79
C ASP A 15 -31.45 0.35 -2.42
N PHE A 16 -30.70 -0.45 -3.19
CA PHE A 16 -29.57 0.03 -3.97
C PHE A 16 -29.87 -0.03 -5.48
N ARG A 17 -29.17 0.82 -6.26
CA ARG A 17 -29.21 0.80 -7.72
C ARG A 17 -27.79 0.67 -8.25
N ILE A 18 -27.65 -0.05 -9.35
CA ILE A 18 -26.38 -0.18 -10.07
C ILE A 18 -26.47 0.67 -11.32
N GLU A 19 -25.64 1.69 -11.42
CA GLU A 19 -25.54 2.56 -12.59
C GLU A 19 -24.07 2.67 -13.02
N ASN A 20 -23.77 2.32 -14.27
CA ASN A 20 -22.44 2.49 -14.89
C ASN A 20 -21.26 2.07 -14.00
N ASP A 21 -21.30 0.88 -13.41
CA ASP A 21 -20.27 0.34 -12.49
C ASP A 21 -20.23 0.98 -11.08
N SER A 22 -21.17 1.88 -10.79
CA SER A 22 -21.36 2.47 -9.47
C SER A 22 -22.58 1.89 -8.77
N ILE A 23 -22.52 1.73 -7.45
CA ILE A 23 -23.63 1.28 -6.63
C ILE A 23 -24.15 2.47 -5.82
N LEU A 24 -25.36 2.91 -6.15
CA LEU A 24 -26.03 3.99 -5.45
C LEU A 24 -26.81 3.42 -4.26
N VAL A 25 -26.56 3.96 -3.08
CA VAL A 25 -27.28 3.62 -1.84
C VAL A 25 -27.92 4.88 -1.25
N PRO A 26 -28.97 4.77 -0.41
CA PRO A 26 -29.55 5.93 0.24
C PRO A 26 -28.53 6.72 1.05
N ALA A 27 -28.54 8.04 0.94
CA ALA A 27 -27.54 8.94 1.54
C ALA A 27 -27.44 8.80 3.06
N ASN A 28 -28.55 8.48 3.74
CA ASN A 28 -28.61 8.27 5.19
C ASN A 28 -27.88 6.99 5.66
N ARG A 29 -27.63 6.02 4.77
CA ARG A 29 -26.95 4.75 5.08
C ARG A 29 -25.54 4.68 4.47
N GLN A 30 -25.17 5.61 3.61
CA GLN A 30 -23.91 5.60 2.87
C GLN A 30 -22.70 5.45 3.79
N ILE A 31 -22.56 6.32 4.79
CA ILE A 31 -21.40 6.32 5.71
C ILE A 31 -21.32 5.01 6.49
N GLN A 32 -22.47 4.51 6.98
CA GLN A 32 -22.52 3.27 7.74
C GLN A 32 -22.10 2.06 6.87
N LEU A 33 -22.63 1.98 5.65
CA LEU A 33 -22.31 0.89 4.72
C LEU A 33 -20.86 0.95 4.24
N GLN A 34 -20.32 2.14 3.98
CA GLN A 34 -18.91 2.31 3.65
C GLN A 34 -18.01 1.85 4.80
N THR A 35 -18.30 2.24 6.04
CA THR A 35 -17.54 1.82 7.23
C THR A 35 -17.56 0.31 7.40
N GLN A 36 -18.73 -0.31 7.28
CA GLN A 36 -18.88 -1.77 7.38
C GLN A 36 -18.15 -2.50 6.25
N LEU A 37 -18.17 -1.96 5.05
CA LEU A 37 -17.52 -2.53 3.88
C LEU A 37 -15.99 -2.50 4.02
N VAL A 38 -15.43 -1.38 4.52
CA VAL A 38 -14.01 -1.25 4.87
C VAL A 38 -13.62 -2.25 5.96
N THR A 39 -14.41 -2.33 7.04
CA THR A 39 -14.12 -3.22 8.17
C THR A 39 -14.21 -4.70 7.78
N SER A 40 -15.05 -5.04 6.81
CA SER A 40 -15.18 -6.43 6.31
C SER A 40 -14.01 -6.91 5.46
N GLY A 41 -13.07 -6.03 5.11
CA GLY A 41 -11.90 -6.35 4.26
C GLY A 41 -12.25 -6.77 2.82
N ARG A 42 -13.50 -6.56 2.40
CA ARG A 42 -13.97 -6.96 1.05
C ARG A 42 -13.71 -5.91 -0.03
N LEU A 43 -13.16 -4.77 0.35
CA LEU A 43 -12.73 -3.75 -0.59
C LEU A 43 -11.34 -4.06 -1.10
N THR A 44 -11.20 -4.15 -2.40
CA THR A 44 -9.88 -4.11 -3.04
C THR A 44 -9.36 -2.67 -3.02
N SER A 45 -8.04 -2.51 -2.95
CA SER A 45 -7.33 -1.22 -2.90
C SER A 45 -7.78 -0.19 -3.94
N GLY A 46 -8.28 -0.63 -5.10
CA GLY A 46 -8.82 0.27 -6.14
C GLY A 46 -10.08 1.04 -5.73
N PHE A 47 -10.91 0.49 -4.83
CA PHE A 47 -12.12 1.18 -4.38
C PHE A 47 -11.82 2.30 -3.38
N LEU A 48 -10.82 2.11 -2.52
CA LEU A 48 -10.37 3.16 -1.61
C LEU A 48 -9.83 4.36 -2.39
N TYR A 49 -9.12 4.11 -3.48
CA TYR A 49 -8.65 5.13 -4.41
C TYR A 49 -9.82 5.93 -5.01
N GLU A 50 -10.81 5.28 -5.62
CA GLU A 50 -11.97 5.98 -6.21
C GLU A 50 -12.83 6.69 -5.17
N SER A 51 -13.01 6.12 -3.98
CA SER A 51 -13.78 6.75 -2.90
C SER A 51 -13.10 7.98 -2.34
N TYR A 52 -11.76 7.99 -2.27
CA TYR A 52 -10.98 9.13 -1.81
C TYR A 52 -10.88 10.22 -2.87
N PHE A 53 -10.74 9.84 -4.15
CA PHE A 53 -10.50 10.76 -5.26
C PHE A 53 -11.76 11.12 -6.05
N GLY A 54 -12.75 10.23 -6.12
CA GLY A 54 -14.02 10.48 -6.81
C GLY A 54 -14.90 11.51 -6.12
N ASN A 55 -14.76 11.68 -4.80
CA ASN A 55 -15.57 12.62 -4.01
C ASN A 55 -14.86 13.97 -3.75
N THR A 56 -13.57 14.07 -4.03
CA THR A 56 -12.78 15.30 -3.95
C THR A 56 -12.56 15.87 -5.36
N GLY A 57 -13.63 16.27 -6.00
CA GLY A 57 -13.65 16.73 -7.38
C GLY A 57 -12.86 18.02 -7.70
N ASN A 58 -11.95 18.49 -6.84
CA ASN A 58 -10.97 19.52 -7.11
C ASN A 58 -9.84 19.46 -6.09
N PHE A 59 -8.79 18.72 -6.39
CA PHE A 59 -7.50 18.99 -5.74
C PHE A 59 -7.09 20.43 -6.10
N SER A 60 -7.17 21.31 -5.13
CA SER A 60 -6.90 22.73 -5.36
C SER A 60 -5.42 23.05 -5.41
N THR A 61 -4.55 22.15 -4.90
CA THR A 61 -3.11 22.38 -4.84
C THR A 61 -2.30 21.24 -5.45
N GLU A 62 -1.13 21.58 -6.01
CA GLU A 62 -0.18 20.60 -6.54
C GLU A 62 0.34 19.64 -5.46
N GLY A 63 0.45 20.12 -4.21
CA GLY A 63 0.84 19.30 -3.06
C GLY A 63 -0.17 18.19 -2.76
N GLU A 64 -1.46 18.51 -2.78
CA GLU A 64 -2.52 17.52 -2.57
C GLU A 64 -2.52 16.44 -3.66
N ARG A 65 -2.27 16.82 -4.92
CA ARG A 65 -2.14 15.85 -6.02
C ARG A 65 -0.96 14.90 -5.84
N LYS A 66 0.21 15.44 -5.42
CA LYS A 66 1.41 14.62 -5.17
C LYS A 66 1.18 13.65 -4.02
N GLU A 67 0.56 14.10 -2.95
CA GLU A 67 0.23 13.26 -1.80
C GLU A 67 -0.77 12.16 -2.18
N ALA A 68 -1.79 12.51 -2.92
CA ALA A 68 -2.76 11.58 -3.45
C ALA A 68 -2.13 10.50 -4.33
N LEU A 69 -1.25 10.91 -5.25
CA LEU A 69 -0.52 9.98 -6.11
C LEU A 69 0.40 9.06 -5.31
N ARG A 70 1.06 9.58 -4.26
CA ARG A 70 1.91 8.80 -3.36
C ARG A 70 1.09 7.70 -2.68
N ILE A 71 -0.03 8.04 -2.05
CA ILE A 71 -0.92 7.09 -1.38
C ILE A 71 -1.42 6.02 -2.36
N ALA A 72 -1.84 6.42 -3.56
CA ALA A 72 -2.29 5.49 -4.59
C ALA A 72 -1.18 4.52 -5.03
N THR A 73 0.06 5.00 -5.11
CA THR A 73 1.22 4.17 -5.46
C THR A 73 1.52 3.17 -4.34
N GLU A 74 1.47 3.59 -3.07
CA GLU A 74 1.65 2.71 -1.91
C GLU A 74 0.61 1.58 -1.88
N GLU A 75 -0.66 1.91 -2.07
CA GLU A 75 -1.75 0.91 -2.11
C GLU A 75 -1.61 -0.06 -3.29
N ARG A 76 -1.27 0.46 -4.47
CA ARG A 76 -1.05 -0.36 -5.65
C ARG A 76 0.13 -1.33 -5.46
N LEU A 77 1.23 -0.86 -4.90
CA LEU A 77 2.39 -1.70 -4.59
C LEU A 77 2.04 -2.75 -3.55
N ALA A 78 1.34 -2.39 -2.49
CA ALA A 78 0.87 -3.34 -1.48
C ALA A 78 0.00 -4.44 -2.11
N ALA A 79 -0.90 -4.08 -3.04
CA ALA A 79 -1.74 -5.04 -3.75
C ALA A 79 -0.93 -5.99 -4.67
N ILE A 80 0.12 -5.49 -5.31
CA ILE A 80 1.03 -6.29 -6.13
C ILE A 80 1.84 -7.25 -5.24
N ILE A 81 2.37 -6.75 -4.12
CA ILE A 81 3.18 -7.55 -3.19
C ILE A 81 2.38 -8.70 -2.57
N LYS A 82 1.10 -8.51 -2.31
CA LYS A 82 0.19 -9.57 -1.84
C LYS A 82 0.01 -10.74 -2.83
N GLN A 83 0.39 -10.58 -4.08
CA GLN A 83 0.32 -11.65 -5.09
C GLN A 83 1.56 -12.56 -5.09
N PHE A 84 2.62 -12.19 -4.37
CA PHE A 84 3.81 -13.02 -4.26
C PHE A 84 3.56 -14.21 -3.31
N ASP A 85 4.17 -15.33 -3.65
CA ASP A 85 4.07 -16.55 -2.85
C ASP A 85 4.63 -16.36 -1.43
N GLY A 86 3.90 -16.85 -0.44
CA GLY A 86 4.26 -16.70 0.97
C GLY A 86 3.93 -15.34 1.59
N VAL A 87 3.26 -14.42 0.87
CA VAL A 87 2.83 -13.12 1.36
C VAL A 87 1.32 -13.13 1.62
N ARG A 88 0.91 -13.01 2.87
CA ARG A 88 -0.50 -12.88 3.27
C ARG A 88 -0.99 -11.46 3.20
N ASP A 89 -0.17 -10.50 3.66
CA ASP A 89 -0.49 -9.08 3.65
C ASP A 89 0.77 -8.25 3.49
N ALA A 90 0.63 -7.03 2.96
CA ALA A 90 1.73 -6.10 2.80
C ALA A 90 1.28 -4.66 2.98
N THR A 91 2.15 -3.86 3.58
CA THR A 91 2.01 -2.40 3.69
C THR A 91 3.26 -1.76 3.12
N VAL A 92 3.08 -0.76 2.27
CA VAL A 92 4.18 0.00 1.67
C VAL A 92 4.08 1.45 2.13
N SER A 93 5.21 2.02 2.51
CA SER A 93 5.34 3.45 2.81
C SER A 93 6.47 4.03 1.99
N ILE A 94 6.21 5.14 1.29
CA ILE A 94 7.14 5.79 0.38
C ILE A 94 7.44 7.20 0.89
N THR A 95 8.71 7.52 0.99
CA THR A 95 9.19 8.88 1.22
C THR A 95 9.84 9.37 -0.07
N LEU A 96 9.19 10.34 -0.72
CA LEU A 96 9.73 10.93 -1.94
C LEU A 96 10.90 11.85 -1.61
N GLY A 97 11.97 11.72 -2.36
CA GLY A 97 13.12 12.60 -2.28
C GLY A 97 12.81 14.01 -2.76
N THR A 98 13.61 14.94 -2.35
CA THR A 98 13.52 16.36 -2.78
C THR A 98 14.56 16.68 -3.83
N ASP A 99 14.17 17.45 -4.86
CA ASP A 99 15.10 18.02 -5.83
C ASP A 99 15.85 19.21 -5.22
N LYS A 100 17.05 19.47 -5.70
CA LYS A 100 17.76 20.73 -5.42
C LYS A 100 16.95 21.88 -6.00
N VAL A 101 16.35 22.67 -5.12
CA VAL A 101 15.60 23.88 -5.53
C VAL A 101 16.51 25.11 -5.64
N TYR A 102 17.64 25.11 -4.93
CA TYR A 102 18.60 26.22 -4.94
C TYR A 102 20.05 25.73 -5.05
N VAL A 103 20.91 26.50 -5.72
CA VAL A 103 22.33 26.23 -5.98
C VAL A 103 23.18 26.10 -4.70
N LEU A 104 22.67 26.56 -3.56
CA LEU A 104 23.33 26.55 -2.25
C LEU A 104 22.80 25.46 -1.31
N GLN A 105 21.91 24.59 -1.77
CA GLN A 105 21.39 23.50 -0.94
C GLN A 105 22.23 22.25 -1.14
N ASP A 106 22.78 21.74 -0.04
CA ASP A 106 23.50 20.46 -0.03
C ASP A 106 22.56 19.34 -0.44
N ASP A 107 23.03 18.52 -1.35
CA ASP A 107 22.50 17.25 -1.86
C ASP A 107 20.98 17.02 -1.96
N ALA A 108 20.55 16.60 -3.16
CA ALA A 108 19.21 16.04 -3.38
C ALA A 108 19.04 14.82 -2.47
N THR A 109 17.95 14.78 -1.71
CA THR A 109 17.63 13.63 -0.88
C THR A 109 16.99 12.54 -1.76
N PRO A 110 17.55 11.33 -1.83
CA PRO A 110 16.95 10.26 -2.61
C PRO A 110 15.64 9.79 -2.00
N SER A 111 14.75 9.24 -2.84
CA SER A 111 13.55 8.56 -2.36
C SER A 111 13.91 7.31 -1.57
N SER A 112 13.06 6.93 -0.62
CA SER A 112 13.17 5.70 0.15
C SER A 112 11.81 5.02 0.30
N ALA A 113 11.82 3.71 0.48
CA ALA A 113 10.61 2.93 0.71
C ALA A 113 10.80 1.92 1.83
N SER A 114 9.75 1.73 2.62
CA SER A 114 9.66 0.68 3.63
C SER A 114 8.49 -0.25 3.30
N VAL A 115 8.76 -1.54 3.25
CA VAL A 115 7.79 -2.59 2.98
C VAL A 115 7.67 -3.48 4.21
N ILE A 116 6.49 -3.51 4.81
CA ILE A 116 6.16 -4.39 5.93
C ILE A 116 5.33 -5.53 5.39
N ILE A 117 5.82 -6.75 5.53
CA ILE A 117 5.17 -7.96 5.00
C ILE A 117 4.68 -8.83 6.15
N THR A 118 3.45 -9.26 6.06
CA THR A 118 2.92 -10.33 6.89
C THR A 118 3.01 -11.63 6.09
N PRO A 119 3.92 -12.54 6.44
CA PRO A 119 4.07 -13.79 5.71
C PRO A 119 2.88 -14.74 5.96
N ASP A 120 2.67 -15.66 5.03
CA ASP A 120 1.74 -16.77 5.21
C ASP A 120 2.39 -17.87 6.05
N GLY A 121 2.07 -17.86 7.34
CA GLY A 121 2.70 -18.72 8.34
C GLY A 121 3.92 -18.06 9.01
N ASN A 122 4.78 -18.88 9.63
CA ASN A 122 5.93 -18.41 10.41
C ASN A 122 7.28 -18.60 9.68
N GLN A 123 7.24 -18.81 8.38
CA GLN A 123 8.43 -19.06 7.56
C GLN A 123 9.04 -17.75 7.04
N GLN A 124 10.32 -17.81 6.74
CA GLN A 124 11.01 -16.74 6.02
C GLN A 124 10.56 -16.72 4.56
N LEU A 125 10.49 -15.54 3.99
CA LEU A 125 10.33 -15.37 2.56
C LEU A 125 11.59 -15.86 1.84
N SER A 126 11.41 -16.49 0.68
CA SER A 126 12.56 -16.89 -0.13
C SER A 126 13.33 -15.66 -0.62
N ALA A 127 14.64 -15.80 -0.77
CA ALA A 127 15.50 -14.72 -1.28
C ALA A 127 15.01 -14.18 -2.63
N GLY A 128 14.56 -15.04 -3.52
CA GLY A 128 14.03 -14.64 -4.82
C GLY A 128 12.76 -13.80 -4.74
N VAL A 129 11.85 -14.11 -3.81
CA VAL A 129 10.63 -13.31 -3.57
C VAL A 129 11.01 -11.95 -3.02
N VAL A 130 11.91 -11.89 -2.05
CA VAL A 130 12.37 -10.62 -1.46
C VAL A 130 13.03 -9.73 -2.51
N GLU A 131 13.88 -10.28 -3.36
CA GLU A 131 14.54 -9.54 -4.43
C GLU A 131 13.57 -9.06 -5.49
N SER A 132 12.60 -9.88 -5.88
CA SER A 132 11.53 -9.48 -6.81
C SER A 132 10.66 -8.36 -6.26
N ILE A 133 10.32 -8.40 -4.96
CA ILE A 133 9.57 -7.32 -4.30
C ILE A 133 10.39 -6.03 -4.28
N ARG A 134 11.66 -6.11 -3.93
CA ARG A 134 12.56 -4.95 -3.90
C ARG A 134 12.70 -4.31 -5.29
N ASP A 135 12.85 -5.13 -6.30
CA ASP A 135 12.95 -4.71 -7.70
C ASP A 135 11.65 -4.03 -8.15
N ALA A 136 10.49 -4.65 -7.89
CA ALA A 136 9.19 -4.10 -8.24
C ALA A 136 8.95 -2.73 -7.58
N VAL A 137 9.31 -2.56 -6.30
CA VAL A 137 9.17 -1.30 -5.57
C VAL A 137 10.13 -0.24 -6.12
N SER A 138 11.41 -0.58 -6.32
CA SER A 138 12.42 0.37 -6.79
C SER A 138 12.11 0.92 -8.18
N HIS A 139 11.57 0.11 -9.08
CA HIS A 139 11.18 0.54 -10.43
C HIS A 139 9.83 1.27 -10.49
N SER A 140 9.03 1.20 -9.45
CA SER A 140 7.70 1.84 -9.40
C SER A 140 7.73 3.25 -8.82
N VAL A 141 8.81 3.65 -8.16
CA VAL A 141 8.95 4.95 -7.48
C VAL A 141 10.07 5.76 -8.10
N GLU A 142 9.77 7.00 -8.44
CA GLU A 142 10.74 7.90 -9.05
C GLU A 142 11.93 8.18 -8.11
N LYS A 143 13.15 8.11 -8.63
CA LYS A 143 14.41 8.35 -7.87
C LYS A 143 14.62 7.43 -6.67
N LEU A 144 13.98 6.28 -6.65
CA LEU A 144 14.18 5.28 -5.62
C LEU A 144 15.27 4.30 -6.05
N ASN A 145 16.37 4.29 -5.30
CA ASN A 145 17.44 3.32 -5.47
C ASN A 145 17.06 2.01 -4.79
N ILE A 146 17.41 0.88 -5.38
CA ILE A 146 17.13 -0.45 -4.82
C ILE A 146 17.70 -0.61 -3.40
N GLY A 147 18.86 -0.01 -3.10
CA GLY A 147 19.45 0.02 -1.76
C GLY A 147 18.68 0.83 -0.71
N ASN A 148 17.74 1.68 -1.14
CA ASN A 148 16.88 2.48 -0.27
C ASN A 148 15.50 1.84 -0.03
N VAL A 149 15.34 0.56 -0.40
CA VAL A 149 14.14 -0.24 -0.12
C VAL A 149 14.42 -1.14 1.08
N SER A 150 13.78 -0.86 2.19
CA SER A 150 13.80 -1.70 3.40
C SER A 150 12.62 -2.66 3.40
N ILE A 151 12.88 -3.95 3.61
CA ILE A 151 11.84 -4.97 3.73
C ILE A 151 11.92 -5.62 5.11
N VAL A 152 10.80 -5.59 5.82
CA VAL A 152 10.65 -6.14 7.17
C VAL A 152 9.42 -7.03 7.21
N THR A 153 9.48 -8.11 7.96
CA THR A 153 8.32 -8.98 8.18
C THR A 153 7.79 -8.86 9.61
N THR A 154 6.49 -9.06 9.77
CA THR A 154 5.82 -8.98 11.08
C THR A 154 6.28 -10.06 12.08
N ASN A 155 6.94 -11.12 11.60
CA ASN A 155 7.57 -12.16 12.42
C ASN A 155 9.05 -11.85 12.78
N GLY A 156 9.53 -10.61 12.54
CA GLY A 156 10.81 -10.09 13.02
C GLY A 156 12.01 -10.29 12.09
N TYR A 157 11.82 -10.76 10.86
CA TYR A 157 12.92 -10.82 9.88
C TYR A 157 13.06 -9.50 9.13
N THR A 158 14.29 -9.06 8.94
CA THR A 158 14.65 -7.87 8.16
C THR A 158 15.51 -8.28 6.96
N TYR A 159 15.23 -7.67 5.81
CA TYR A 159 15.91 -7.94 4.55
C TYR A 159 16.50 -6.65 3.96
N ASN A 160 17.39 -5.99 4.74
CA ASN A 160 17.89 -4.66 4.37
C ASN A 160 19.10 -4.70 3.45
N ASP A 161 19.75 -5.86 3.28
CA ASP A 161 20.97 -5.98 2.49
C ASP A 161 20.76 -6.78 1.22
N SER A 162 21.20 -6.23 0.09
CA SER A 162 21.09 -6.87 -1.22
C SER A 162 22.05 -8.09 -1.37
N SER A 163 22.99 -8.27 -0.43
CA SER A 163 24.01 -9.33 -0.49
C SER A 163 23.69 -10.59 0.31
N SER A 164 22.72 -10.52 1.22
CA SER A 164 22.33 -11.67 2.03
C SER A 164 20.84 -11.97 1.88
N GLY A 165 20.52 -12.90 1.00
CA GLY A 165 19.16 -13.43 0.83
C GLY A 165 18.64 -14.23 2.03
N THR A 166 19.27 -14.10 3.19
CA THR A 166 18.87 -14.68 4.47
C THR A 166 18.38 -13.57 5.38
N GLY A 167 17.09 -13.58 5.71
CA GLY A 167 16.51 -12.70 6.70
C GLY A 167 17.22 -12.87 8.06
N GLN A 168 17.70 -11.75 8.63
CA GLN A 168 18.23 -11.72 9.98
C GLN A 168 17.10 -11.42 10.96
N MET A 169 17.04 -12.18 12.06
CA MET A 169 16.18 -11.77 13.18
C MET A 169 16.76 -10.51 13.81
N ALA A 170 15.92 -9.54 14.08
CA ALA A 170 16.31 -8.37 14.87
C ALA A 170 16.74 -8.85 16.25
N ASP A 171 18.02 -8.61 16.60
CA ASP A 171 18.55 -8.94 17.92
C ASP A 171 17.79 -8.16 18.99
N ALA A 172 17.00 -8.87 19.78
CA ALA A 172 16.26 -8.31 20.93
C ALA A 172 17.19 -7.85 22.08
N ASN A 173 18.51 -7.91 21.90
CA ASN A 173 19.49 -7.73 22.95
C ASN A 173 20.37 -6.47 22.82
N ALA A 174 20.02 -5.53 21.93
CA ALA A 174 20.82 -4.29 21.73
C ALA A 174 20.43 -3.14 22.66
N LEU A 175 19.68 -3.40 23.73
CA LEU A 175 19.36 -2.42 24.79
C LEU A 175 19.82 -2.94 26.14
N LYS A 176 21.12 -2.83 26.39
CA LYS A 176 21.70 -2.76 27.75
C LYS A 176 22.71 -1.65 27.83
#